data_5c569ce856a24942daed40915e561544
#
_entry.id   5c569ce856a24942daed40915e561544
#
_cell.length_a   1.000
_cell.length_b   1.000
_cell.length_c   1.000
_cell.angle_alpha   90.00
_cell.angle_beta   90.00
_cell.angle_gamma   90.00
#
_symmetry.space_group_name_H-M   'P 1'
#
loop_
_entity.id
_entity.type
_entity.pdbx_description
1 polymer ?
#
loop_
_entity_poly.entity_id
_entity_poly.type
_entity_poly.pdbx_seq_one_letter_code
_entity_poly.pdbx_strand_id
1 'polypeptide(L)'
;YAYCNNNPVNYVDPDGRDIWEIDYDGRIINRIENKTQDAFYMVAKDSNGDYQRTFSVDEDGNKKYNSINFEYGVITDSKKAWFFNQETSFSINNESDGANLFKFFANNTKIEFGLINTQNNGSLVMTNHQEHSIKVSKQAKRLSMNGATVTSIVHNHPNNSYPSGFRKKDNHGDKYAAALISNSKGYRVEHYVYQPQKGRLIMYDKNKIIGPIPWEYIFSSNK
;
A
#
# COMPACT_ATOMS: atom_id res chain seq x y z
N TYR A 1 16.44 5.40 29.11
CA TYR A 1 15.76 6.12 28.02
C TYR A 1 14.39 5.49 27.82
N ALA A 2 13.35 6.17 28.28
CA ALA A 2 11.97 5.71 28.10
C ALA A 2 11.51 6.16 26.69
N TYR A 3 11.65 5.28 25.69
CA TYR A 3 11.08 5.46 24.37
C TYR A 3 9.54 5.50 24.49
N CYS A 4 8.92 6.57 23.99
CA CYS A 4 7.47 6.78 24.02
C CYS A 4 6.84 6.61 25.42
N ASN A 5 7.49 7.03 26.49
CA ASN A 5 6.97 6.92 27.86
C ASN A 5 6.51 5.50 28.26
N ASN A 6 7.17 4.46 27.74
CA ASN A 6 6.80 3.04 27.88
C ASN A 6 5.42 2.67 27.34
N ASN A 7 4.86 3.49 26.42
CA ASN A 7 3.59 3.20 25.77
C ASN A 7 3.70 3.32 24.24
N PRO A 8 4.50 2.44 23.57
CA PRO A 8 4.74 2.50 22.13
C PRO A 8 3.48 2.25 21.28
N VAL A 9 2.37 1.88 21.90
CA VAL A 9 1.12 1.50 21.21
C VAL A 9 0.26 2.73 20.87
N ASN A 10 0.40 3.84 21.59
CA ASN A 10 -0.48 5.02 21.47
C ASN A 10 0.21 6.30 20.97
N TYR A 11 1.53 6.30 20.81
CA TYR A 11 2.24 7.47 20.29
C TYR A 11 2.59 7.27 18.82
N VAL A 12 1.98 8.08 17.98
CA VAL A 12 2.40 8.31 16.61
C VAL A 12 3.76 8.99 16.66
N ASP A 13 4.74 8.48 15.91
CA ASP A 13 5.99 9.20 15.71
C ASP A 13 5.69 10.43 14.84
N PRO A 14 5.79 11.66 15.37
CA PRO A 14 5.44 12.86 14.60
C PRO A 14 6.43 13.12 13.46
N ASP A 15 7.59 12.48 13.48
CA ASP A 15 8.71 12.75 12.59
C ASP A 15 8.83 11.77 11.42
N GLY A 16 8.07 10.64 11.43
CA GLY A 16 7.95 9.69 10.29
C GLY A 16 9.26 8.98 9.89
N ARG A 17 10.22 8.82 10.77
CA ARG A 17 11.62 8.49 10.48
C ARG A 17 11.96 7.11 10.95
N ASP A 18 11.66 6.09 10.15
CA ASP A 18 11.82 4.73 10.65
C ASP A 18 12.24 3.71 9.62
N ILE A 19 12.77 2.63 10.14
CA ILE A 19 12.92 1.38 9.43
C ILE A 19 11.79 0.46 9.88
N TRP A 20 10.96 0.02 8.92
CA TRP A 20 9.91 -0.97 9.16
C TRP A 20 10.34 -2.35 8.64
N GLU A 21 10.16 -3.35 9.47
CA GLU A 21 10.33 -4.75 9.10
C GLU A 21 8.95 -5.40 8.95
N ILE A 22 8.65 -5.85 7.73
CA ILE A 22 7.32 -6.30 7.31
C ILE A 22 7.40 -7.78 6.90
N ASP A 23 6.48 -8.61 7.38
CA ASP A 23 6.37 -10.00 6.96
C ASP A 23 5.54 -10.17 5.67
N TYR A 24 5.48 -11.40 5.14
CA TYR A 24 4.72 -11.71 3.92
C TYR A 24 3.20 -11.58 4.07
N ASP A 25 2.71 -11.48 5.29
CA ASP A 25 1.29 -11.18 5.59
C ASP A 25 1.07 -9.65 5.79
N GLY A 26 2.07 -8.84 5.48
CA GLY A 26 2.00 -7.37 5.56
C GLY A 26 1.96 -6.83 6.99
N ARG A 27 2.35 -7.62 7.98
CA ARG A 27 2.37 -7.19 9.38
C ARG A 27 3.68 -6.47 9.69
N ILE A 28 3.59 -5.36 10.40
CA ILE A 28 4.76 -4.71 10.98
C ILE A 28 5.26 -5.58 12.13
N ILE A 29 6.39 -6.24 11.93
CA ILE A 29 7.06 -7.07 12.92
C ILE A 29 7.88 -6.21 13.86
N ASN A 30 8.64 -5.27 13.27
CA ASN A 30 9.51 -4.39 13.98
C ASN A 30 9.50 -2.98 13.38
N ARG A 31 9.78 -1.98 14.22
CA ARG A 31 9.97 -0.58 13.84
C ARG A 31 11.19 -0.07 14.58
N ILE A 32 12.17 0.39 13.84
CA ILE A 32 13.46 0.85 14.37
C ILE A 32 13.59 2.32 14.01
N GLU A 33 13.71 3.17 15.02
CA GLU A 33 13.93 4.61 14.82
C GLU A 33 15.22 4.84 14.01
N ASN A 34 15.09 5.61 12.94
CA ASN A 34 16.23 5.98 12.08
C ASN A 34 16.12 7.46 11.67
N LYS A 35 17.20 8.22 11.91
CA LYS A 35 17.24 9.67 11.61
C LYS A 35 17.81 10.01 10.24
N THR A 36 18.07 9.02 9.39
CA THR A 36 18.74 9.25 8.11
C THR A 36 17.88 8.95 6.90
N GLN A 37 16.96 8.00 7.00
CA GLN A 37 16.11 7.56 5.87
C GLN A 37 14.88 6.82 6.37
N ASP A 38 13.85 6.80 5.55
CA ASP A 38 12.71 5.88 5.70
C ASP A 38 12.99 4.60 4.89
N ALA A 39 12.79 3.43 5.48
CA ALA A 39 13.08 2.17 4.80
C ALA A 39 12.12 1.04 5.21
N PHE A 40 11.84 0.15 4.26
CA PHE A 40 11.07 -1.07 4.50
C PHE A 40 11.91 -2.29 4.12
N TYR A 41 11.94 -3.28 5.00
CA TYR A 41 12.59 -4.56 4.79
C TYR A 41 11.59 -5.69 4.90
N MET A 42 11.61 -6.61 3.96
CA MET A 42 10.88 -7.86 4.10
C MET A 42 11.60 -8.76 5.08
N VAL A 43 10.83 -9.37 6.01
CA VAL A 43 11.36 -10.33 6.98
C VAL A 43 10.62 -11.67 6.87
N ALA A 44 11.33 -12.74 7.22
CA ALA A 44 10.76 -14.07 7.34
C ALA A 44 11.33 -14.76 8.58
N LYS A 45 10.61 -15.75 9.11
CA LYS A 45 11.10 -16.59 10.20
C LYS A 45 12.18 -17.53 9.68
N ASP A 46 13.27 -17.60 10.41
CA ASP A 46 14.32 -18.61 10.21
C ASP A 46 13.93 -19.97 10.84
N SER A 47 14.86 -20.92 10.83
CA SER A 47 14.65 -22.26 11.39
C SER A 47 14.42 -22.27 12.90
N ASN A 48 14.80 -21.21 13.61
CA ASN A 48 14.60 -21.06 15.06
C ASN A 48 13.29 -20.34 15.38
N GLY A 49 12.60 -19.81 14.36
CA GLY A 49 11.37 -19.03 14.51
C GLY A 49 11.61 -17.54 14.68
N ASP A 50 12.85 -17.06 14.60
CA ASP A 50 13.22 -15.66 14.72
C ASP A 50 13.08 -14.93 13.37
N TYR A 51 12.56 -13.71 13.39
CA TYR A 51 12.44 -12.91 12.18
C TYR A 51 13.80 -12.38 11.72
N GLN A 52 14.12 -12.65 10.45
CA GLN A 52 15.35 -12.20 9.79
C GLN A 52 15.01 -11.47 8.49
N ARG A 53 15.79 -10.43 8.14
CA ARG A 53 15.64 -9.73 6.86
C ARG A 53 15.94 -10.68 5.71
N THR A 54 15.04 -10.74 4.74
CA THR A 54 15.22 -11.56 3.55
C THR A 54 16.20 -10.90 2.58
N PHE A 55 16.99 -11.69 1.88
CA PHE A 55 17.96 -11.23 0.88
C PHE A 55 18.13 -12.24 -0.23
N SER A 56 18.62 -11.78 -1.38
CA SER A 56 19.24 -12.58 -2.42
C SER A 56 20.75 -12.40 -2.37
N VAL A 57 21.49 -13.32 -2.97
CA VAL A 57 22.94 -13.19 -3.15
C VAL A 57 23.19 -12.92 -4.63
N ASP A 58 23.95 -11.86 -4.93
CA ASP A 58 24.33 -11.52 -6.31
C ASP A 58 25.46 -12.42 -6.83
N GLU A 59 25.87 -12.22 -8.09
CA GLU A 59 26.93 -13.02 -8.75
C GLU A 59 28.29 -12.88 -8.05
N ASP A 60 28.54 -11.77 -7.35
CA ASP A 60 29.75 -11.48 -6.60
C ASP A 60 29.71 -11.99 -5.15
N GLY A 61 28.61 -12.63 -4.74
CA GLY A 61 28.40 -13.14 -3.38
C GLY A 61 27.90 -12.11 -2.36
N ASN A 62 27.56 -10.88 -2.77
CA ASN A 62 27.07 -9.85 -1.87
C ASN A 62 25.58 -10.04 -1.56
N LYS A 63 25.20 -9.77 -0.31
CA LYS A 63 23.78 -9.81 0.10
C LYS A 63 23.04 -8.57 -0.40
N LYS A 64 22.00 -8.80 -1.18
CA LYS A 64 21.04 -7.78 -1.59
C LYS A 64 19.74 -7.98 -0.83
N TYR A 65 19.48 -7.13 0.17
CA TYR A 65 18.24 -7.21 0.96
C TYR A 65 17.01 -6.89 0.13
N ASN A 66 15.93 -7.59 0.43
CA ASN A 66 14.61 -7.28 -0.14
C ASN A 66 14.03 -6.07 0.60
N SER A 67 14.34 -4.89 0.10
CA SER A 67 14.03 -3.61 0.74
C SER A 67 13.73 -2.52 -0.26
N ILE A 68 13.07 -1.47 0.21
CA ILE A 68 12.92 -0.20 -0.46
C ILE A 68 13.27 0.92 0.50
N ASN A 69 13.98 1.93 -0.01
CA ASN A 69 14.44 3.07 0.77
C ASN A 69 13.88 4.35 0.16
N PHE A 70 13.59 5.31 1.01
CA PHE A 70 13.11 6.64 0.67
C PHE A 70 13.98 7.70 1.33
N GLU A 71 13.92 8.92 0.82
CA GLU A 71 14.47 10.06 1.53
C GLU A 71 13.75 10.22 2.87
N TYR A 72 14.46 10.84 3.77
CA TYR A 72 14.01 11.14 5.10
C TYR A 72 12.74 12.00 5.13
N GLY A 73 11.70 11.56 5.89
CA GLY A 73 10.44 12.27 6.02
C GLY A 73 9.46 12.08 4.88
N VAL A 74 9.71 11.10 4.01
CA VAL A 74 8.74 10.69 2.97
C VAL A 74 7.52 10.03 3.61
N ILE A 75 7.73 9.20 4.63
CA ILE A 75 6.64 8.60 5.42
C ILE A 75 6.24 9.55 6.54
N THR A 76 5.07 10.17 6.42
CA THR A 76 4.60 11.22 7.36
C THR A 76 3.76 10.67 8.50
N ASP A 77 3.18 9.49 8.36
CA ASP A 77 2.42 8.79 9.42
C ASP A 77 2.37 7.30 9.12
N SER A 78 2.35 6.48 10.17
CA SER A 78 2.15 5.04 10.05
C SER A 78 1.21 4.52 11.14
N LYS A 79 0.28 3.65 10.76
CA LYS A 79 -0.65 2.99 11.68
C LYS A 79 -0.46 1.50 11.61
N LYS A 80 -0.14 0.89 12.75
CA LYS A 80 -0.03 -0.56 12.89
C LYS A 80 -1.41 -1.14 13.19
N ALA A 81 -1.72 -2.29 12.58
CA ALA A 81 -2.90 -3.08 12.93
C ALA A 81 -2.88 -3.47 14.41
N TRP A 82 -4.04 -3.35 15.07
CA TRP A 82 -4.22 -3.74 16.46
C TRP A 82 -5.50 -4.56 16.64
N PHE A 83 -5.71 -5.14 17.82
CA PHE A 83 -6.78 -6.12 18.13
C PHE A 83 -8.18 -5.70 17.64
N PHE A 84 -8.51 -4.42 17.67
CA PHE A 84 -9.79 -3.86 17.17
C PHE A 84 -9.68 -3.18 15.81
N ASN A 85 -8.49 -2.89 15.33
CA ASN A 85 -8.24 -2.30 14.02
C ASN A 85 -7.20 -3.12 13.26
N GLN A 86 -7.68 -3.94 12.34
CA GLN A 86 -6.83 -4.82 11.53
C GLN A 86 -6.22 -4.11 10.31
N GLU A 87 -6.19 -2.79 10.31
CA GLU A 87 -5.64 -2.00 9.20
C GLU A 87 -4.23 -1.51 9.53
N THR A 88 -3.29 -1.79 8.65
CA THR A 88 -1.96 -1.14 8.62
C THR A 88 -1.97 -0.12 7.50
N SER A 89 -1.44 1.08 7.76
CA SER A 89 -1.37 2.13 6.74
C SER A 89 -0.15 3.03 6.92
N PHE A 90 0.29 3.60 5.79
CA PHE A 90 1.40 4.53 5.70
C PHE A 90 0.97 5.73 4.88
N SER A 91 1.11 6.94 5.46
CA SER A 91 0.90 8.20 4.75
C SER A 91 2.21 8.67 4.14
N ILE A 92 2.19 8.99 2.86
CA ILE A 92 3.36 9.34 2.06
C ILE A 92 3.13 10.74 1.49
N ASN A 93 4.15 11.61 1.52
CA ASN A 93 4.05 13.01 1.14
C ASN A 93 3.94 13.25 -0.38
N ASN A 94 4.14 12.24 -1.22
CA ASN A 94 4.02 12.35 -2.67
C ASN A 94 3.50 11.07 -3.34
N GLU A 95 3.01 11.19 -4.57
CA GLU A 95 2.40 10.07 -5.31
C GLU A 95 3.43 9.05 -5.81
N SER A 96 4.62 9.49 -6.22
CA SER A 96 5.66 8.61 -6.77
C SER A 96 6.16 7.61 -5.74
N ASP A 97 6.50 8.10 -4.55
CA ASP A 97 6.98 7.23 -3.46
C ASP A 97 5.85 6.35 -2.92
N GLY A 98 4.61 6.87 -2.87
CA GLY A 98 3.43 6.07 -2.55
C GLY A 98 3.22 4.92 -3.52
N ALA A 99 3.37 5.17 -4.82
CA ALA A 99 3.28 4.15 -5.86
C ALA A 99 4.42 3.12 -5.75
N ASN A 100 5.64 3.57 -5.49
CA ASN A 100 6.81 2.70 -5.30
C ASN A 100 6.63 1.80 -4.07
N LEU A 101 6.18 2.34 -2.94
CA LEU A 101 5.91 1.57 -1.73
C LEU A 101 4.78 0.55 -1.94
N PHE A 102 3.69 0.96 -2.57
CA PHE A 102 2.60 0.06 -2.93
C PHE A 102 3.10 -1.10 -3.82
N LYS A 103 3.85 -0.79 -4.88
CA LYS A 103 4.41 -1.81 -5.80
C LYS A 103 5.34 -2.77 -5.08
N PHE A 104 6.18 -2.24 -4.17
CA PHE A 104 7.05 -3.05 -3.34
C PHE A 104 6.25 -4.06 -2.51
N PHE A 105 5.24 -3.63 -1.76
CA PHE A 105 4.40 -4.54 -0.98
C PHE A 105 3.62 -5.52 -1.85
N ALA A 106 2.99 -5.04 -2.92
CA ALA A 106 2.20 -5.89 -3.83
C ALA A 106 3.03 -7.01 -4.47
N ASN A 107 4.33 -6.76 -4.72
CA ASN A 107 5.23 -7.75 -5.30
C ASN A 107 5.83 -8.73 -4.27
N ASN A 108 5.87 -8.36 -3.00
CA ASN A 108 6.59 -9.09 -1.96
C ASN A 108 5.69 -9.71 -0.89
N THR A 109 4.36 -9.52 -0.97
CA THR A 109 3.41 -10.08 -0.01
C THR A 109 2.36 -10.95 -0.70
N LYS A 110 1.60 -11.72 0.09
CA LYS A 110 0.53 -12.60 -0.39
C LYS A 110 -0.86 -11.98 -0.24
N ILE A 111 -0.94 -10.77 0.26
CA ILE A 111 -2.19 -10.09 0.61
C ILE A 111 -2.47 -8.90 -0.30
N GLU A 112 -3.69 -8.38 -0.22
CA GLU A 112 -4.04 -7.17 -0.92
C GLU A 112 -3.56 -5.92 -0.18
N PHE A 113 -2.87 -5.07 -0.91
CA PHE A 113 -2.58 -3.68 -0.55
C PHE A 113 -3.40 -2.73 -1.41
N GLY A 114 -3.69 -1.56 -0.87
CA GLY A 114 -4.32 -0.46 -1.58
C GLY A 114 -3.46 0.79 -1.55
N LEU A 115 -3.54 1.55 -2.62
CA LEU A 115 -2.97 2.89 -2.76
C LEU A 115 -4.10 3.86 -3.05
N ILE A 116 -4.14 4.96 -2.32
CA ILE A 116 -5.04 6.08 -2.57
C ILE A 116 -4.18 7.32 -2.81
N ASN A 117 -4.28 7.90 -3.98
CA ASN A 117 -3.64 9.18 -4.29
C ASN A 117 -4.63 10.32 -4.11
N THR A 118 -4.11 11.44 -3.60
CA THR A 118 -4.91 12.63 -3.35
C THR A 118 -4.20 13.87 -3.90
N GLN A 119 -4.96 14.77 -4.47
CA GLN A 119 -4.45 16.06 -4.90
C GLN A 119 -3.91 16.83 -3.69
N ASN A 120 -2.66 17.22 -3.71
CA ASN A 120 -1.94 18.02 -2.69
C ASN A 120 -1.65 17.34 -1.34
N ASN A 121 -2.14 16.14 -1.09
CA ASN A 121 -1.96 15.46 0.21
C ASN A 121 -1.12 14.17 0.13
N GLY A 122 -0.45 13.92 -1.01
CA GLY A 122 0.34 12.72 -1.20
C GLY A 122 -0.51 11.45 -1.33
N SER A 123 -0.01 10.36 -0.80
CA SER A 123 -0.58 9.02 -0.94
C SER A 123 -0.82 8.34 0.40
N LEU A 124 -1.76 7.40 0.41
CA LEU A 124 -1.97 6.48 1.50
C LEU A 124 -1.82 5.04 0.97
N VAL A 125 -0.85 4.30 1.49
CA VAL A 125 -0.70 2.86 1.26
C VAL A 125 -1.27 2.11 2.45
N MET A 126 -2.12 1.12 2.23
CA MET A 126 -2.80 0.41 3.32
C MET A 126 -3.05 -1.07 3.02
N THR A 127 -3.24 -1.86 4.06
CA THR A 127 -3.74 -3.23 3.99
C THR A 127 -4.61 -3.56 5.19
N ASN A 128 -5.52 -4.51 5.04
CA ASN A 128 -6.28 -5.14 6.12
C ASN A 128 -5.89 -6.61 6.31
N HIS A 129 -4.71 -7.00 5.84
CA HIS A 129 -4.09 -8.32 5.98
C HIS A 129 -4.93 -9.49 5.42
N GLN A 130 -5.64 -9.26 4.31
CA GLN A 130 -6.45 -10.28 3.65
C GLN A 130 -6.01 -10.46 2.19
N GLU A 131 -6.09 -11.70 1.69
CA GLU A 131 -5.65 -12.07 0.34
C GLU A 131 -6.64 -11.64 -0.76
N HIS A 132 -7.92 -11.47 -0.43
CA HIS A 132 -8.98 -11.29 -1.41
C HIS A 132 -9.95 -10.17 -1.08
N SER A 133 -9.57 -9.28 -0.19
CA SER A 133 -10.47 -8.19 0.22
C SER A 133 -9.69 -7.04 0.81
N ILE A 134 -9.81 -5.86 0.24
CA ILE A 134 -9.28 -4.63 0.80
C ILE A 134 -10.35 -3.56 0.92
N LYS A 135 -10.30 -2.82 2.03
CA LYS A 135 -11.25 -1.73 2.31
C LYS A 135 -10.80 -0.37 1.75
N VAL A 136 -9.98 -0.37 0.71
CA VAL A 136 -9.38 0.84 0.13
C VAL A 136 -10.43 1.87 -0.29
N SER A 137 -11.52 1.42 -0.90
CA SER A 137 -12.62 2.31 -1.33
C SER A 137 -13.37 2.95 -0.16
N LYS A 138 -13.52 2.22 0.96
CA LYS A 138 -14.11 2.77 2.19
C LYS A 138 -13.23 3.87 2.76
N GLN A 139 -11.92 3.66 2.76
CA GLN A 139 -10.95 4.64 3.25
C GLN A 139 -10.87 5.85 2.32
N ALA A 140 -10.87 5.66 0.99
CA ALA A 140 -10.93 6.76 0.02
C ALA A 140 -12.17 7.64 0.22
N LYS A 141 -13.34 7.02 0.48
CA LYS A 141 -14.57 7.74 0.83
C LYS A 141 -14.41 8.57 2.10
N ARG A 142 -13.78 8.01 3.15
CA ARG A 142 -13.51 8.76 4.41
C ARG A 142 -12.60 9.95 4.15
N LEU A 143 -11.53 9.80 3.37
CA LEU A 143 -10.64 10.90 3.00
C LEU A 143 -11.41 12.00 2.26
N SER A 144 -12.25 11.63 1.27
CA SER A 144 -13.09 12.58 0.56
C SER A 144 -14.09 13.31 1.48
N MET A 145 -14.68 12.63 2.45
CA MET A 145 -15.58 13.25 3.43
C MET A 145 -14.84 14.24 4.34
N ASN A 146 -13.56 14.01 4.59
CA ASN A 146 -12.68 14.90 5.36
C ASN A 146 -12.01 16.00 4.51
N GLY A 147 -12.47 16.19 3.26
CA GLY A 147 -12.03 17.30 2.41
C GLY A 147 -10.91 16.96 1.42
N ALA A 148 -10.33 15.77 1.46
CA ALA A 148 -9.31 15.38 0.48
C ALA A 148 -9.92 15.14 -0.91
N THR A 149 -9.26 15.58 -1.97
CA THR A 149 -9.63 15.26 -3.35
C THR A 149 -8.89 14.00 -3.77
N VAL A 150 -9.57 12.86 -3.76
CA VAL A 150 -9.02 11.58 -4.24
C VAL A 150 -8.93 11.60 -5.76
N THR A 151 -7.75 11.32 -6.31
CA THR A 151 -7.46 11.30 -7.74
C THR A 151 -7.48 9.89 -8.31
N SER A 152 -6.87 8.93 -7.61
CA SER A 152 -6.86 7.53 -8.04
C SER A 152 -6.87 6.56 -6.87
N ILE A 153 -7.32 5.34 -7.16
CA ILE A 153 -7.35 4.20 -6.25
C ILE A 153 -6.77 3.00 -6.98
N VAL A 154 -5.74 2.40 -6.40
CA VAL A 154 -5.13 1.17 -6.88
C VAL A 154 -5.22 0.12 -5.78
N HIS A 155 -5.44 -1.14 -6.13
CA HIS A 155 -5.19 -2.27 -5.26
C HIS A 155 -4.60 -3.42 -6.07
N ASN A 156 -3.88 -4.33 -5.42
CA ASN A 156 -3.34 -5.50 -6.12
C ASN A 156 -4.27 -6.71 -5.95
N HIS A 157 -4.26 -7.56 -6.95
CA HIS A 157 -4.75 -8.92 -6.85
C HIS A 157 -3.57 -9.89 -6.88
N PRO A 158 -3.17 -10.49 -5.76
CA PRO A 158 -2.00 -11.39 -5.68
C PRO A 158 -2.06 -12.56 -6.65
N ASN A 159 -3.26 -13.05 -6.97
CA ASN A 159 -3.53 -14.11 -7.95
C ASN A 159 -3.61 -13.62 -9.40
N ASN A 160 -3.31 -12.34 -9.67
CA ASN A 160 -3.41 -11.69 -10.99
C ASN A 160 -4.79 -11.77 -11.66
N SER A 161 -5.85 -11.87 -10.89
CA SER A 161 -7.21 -11.81 -11.42
C SER A 161 -7.54 -10.41 -11.98
N TYR A 162 -8.53 -10.35 -12.86
CA TYR A 162 -9.10 -9.09 -13.34
C TYR A 162 -10.00 -8.47 -12.27
N PRO A 163 -10.32 -7.16 -12.39
CA PRO A 163 -11.31 -6.51 -11.53
C PRO A 163 -12.59 -7.31 -11.42
N SER A 164 -13.11 -7.43 -10.22
CA SER A 164 -14.30 -8.23 -9.89
C SER A 164 -15.60 -7.47 -10.08
N GLY A 165 -16.75 -8.17 -10.05
CA GLY A 165 -18.08 -7.56 -10.07
C GLY A 165 -18.62 -7.21 -11.46
N PHE A 166 -17.97 -7.63 -12.55
CA PHE A 166 -18.38 -7.32 -13.92
C PHE A 166 -19.27 -8.41 -14.58
N ARG A 167 -19.55 -9.50 -13.90
CA ARG A 167 -20.49 -10.52 -14.38
C ARG A 167 -21.93 -10.05 -14.11
N LYS A 168 -22.89 -10.47 -14.96
CA LYS A 168 -24.31 -10.00 -14.93
C LYS A 168 -25.03 -10.14 -13.58
N LYS A 169 -24.56 -11.02 -12.68
CA LYS A 169 -25.20 -11.29 -11.39
C LYS A 169 -24.45 -10.67 -10.18
N ASP A 170 -23.33 -10.00 -10.42
CA ASP A 170 -22.51 -9.49 -9.32
C ASP A 170 -22.99 -8.10 -8.89
N ASN A 171 -23.31 -7.96 -7.60
CA ASN A 171 -23.66 -6.69 -6.96
C ASN A 171 -22.62 -6.25 -5.92
N HIS A 172 -21.41 -6.80 -5.97
CA HIS A 172 -20.27 -6.55 -5.08
C HIS A 172 -18.98 -6.53 -5.88
N GLY A 173 -17.85 -6.28 -5.19
CA GLY A 173 -16.52 -6.26 -5.80
C GLY A 173 -16.10 -4.89 -6.31
N ASP A 174 -15.07 -4.86 -7.15
CA ASP A 174 -14.40 -3.64 -7.61
C ASP A 174 -15.30 -2.70 -8.38
N LYS A 175 -16.16 -3.23 -9.23
CA LYS A 175 -17.18 -2.47 -9.94
C LYS A 175 -18.10 -1.68 -8.99
N TYR A 176 -18.56 -2.33 -7.93
CA TYR A 176 -19.42 -1.69 -6.93
C TYR A 176 -18.66 -0.64 -6.12
N ALA A 177 -17.42 -0.95 -5.75
CA ALA A 177 -16.53 -0.02 -5.06
C ALA A 177 -16.29 1.26 -5.89
N ALA A 178 -16.04 1.13 -7.20
CA ALA A 178 -15.93 2.27 -8.11
C ALA A 178 -17.21 3.10 -8.19
N ALA A 179 -18.37 2.45 -8.20
CA ALA A 179 -19.65 3.15 -8.22
C ALA A 179 -19.90 3.98 -6.95
N LEU A 180 -19.51 3.48 -5.77
CA LEU A 180 -19.70 4.17 -4.50
C LEU A 180 -18.91 5.48 -4.41
N ILE A 181 -17.72 5.54 -5.02
CA ILE A 181 -16.85 6.71 -4.97
C ILE A 181 -17.20 7.70 -6.07
N SER A 182 -17.53 7.22 -7.25
CA SER A 182 -17.94 8.05 -8.40
C SER A 182 -19.17 8.91 -8.11
N ASN A 183 -20.00 8.54 -7.15
CA ASN A 183 -21.22 9.27 -6.79
C ASN A 183 -21.00 10.37 -5.74
N SER A 184 -19.84 10.50 -5.14
CA SER A 184 -19.66 11.28 -3.93
C SER A 184 -19.12 12.69 -4.13
N LYS A 185 -19.05 13.32 -5.28
CA LYS A 185 -18.73 14.78 -5.45
C LYS A 185 -18.38 15.25 -6.88
N GLY A 186 -18.74 14.50 -7.93
CA GLY A 186 -18.50 15.00 -9.30
C GLY A 186 -17.03 14.89 -9.76
N TYR A 187 -16.12 14.43 -8.94
CA TYR A 187 -14.74 14.19 -9.33
C TYR A 187 -14.59 12.81 -9.95
N ARG A 188 -13.84 12.75 -11.06
CA ARG A 188 -13.48 11.49 -11.68
C ARG A 188 -12.33 10.86 -10.91
N VAL A 189 -12.62 9.80 -10.17
CA VAL A 189 -11.60 8.96 -9.54
C VAL A 189 -11.23 7.84 -10.50
N GLU A 190 -9.95 7.66 -10.76
CA GLU A 190 -9.44 6.56 -11.58
C GLU A 190 -9.25 5.31 -10.72
N HIS A 191 -9.66 4.15 -11.26
CA HIS A 191 -9.60 2.88 -10.54
C HIS A 191 -8.74 1.88 -11.28
N TYR A 192 -7.85 1.21 -10.53
CA TYR A 192 -6.90 0.24 -11.07
C TYR A 192 -6.79 -1.00 -10.19
N VAL A 193 -6.65 -2.16 -10.84
CA VAL A 193 -6.14 -3.39 -10.22
C VAL A 193 -4.72 -3.63 -10.73
N TYR A 194 -3.77 -3.77 -9.83
CA TYR A 194 -2.42 -4.17 -10.14
C TYR A 194 -2.30 -5.70 -10.12
N GLN A 195 -1.67 -6.26 -11.17
CA GLN A 195 -1.36 -7.68 -11.33
C GLN A 195 0.15 -7.89 -11.11
N PRO A 196 0.61 -8.29 -9.90
CA PRO A 196 2.03 -8.28 -9.54
C PRO A 196 2.92 -9.11 -10.48
N GLN A 197 2.52 -10.36 -10.80
CA GLN A 197 3.32 -11.25 -11.65
C GLN A 197 3.36 -10.78 -13.12
N LYS A 198 2.45 -9.90 -13.54
CA LYS A 198 2.40 -9.35 -14.90
C LYS A 198 2.95 -7.93 -14.98
N GLY A 199 3.25 -7.31 -13.85
CA GLY A 199 3.79 -5.95 -13.74
C GLY A 199 2.91 -4.86 -14.35
N ARG A 200 1.58 -5.05 -14.43
CA ARG A 200 0.68 -4.14 -15.15
C ARG A 200 -0.55 -3.77 -14.32
N LEU A 201 -1.16 -2.66 -14.68
CA LEU A 201 -2.43 -2.18 -14.16
C LEU A 201 -3.59 -2.58 -15.10
N ILE A 202 -4.74 -2.88 -14.54
CA ILE A 202 -6.00 -3.01 -15.26
C ILE A 202 -6.90 -1.85 -14.86
N MET A 203 -7.11 -0.92 -15.76
CA MET A 203 -8.02 0.20 -15.54
C MET A 203 -9.47 -0.25 -15.68
N TYR A 204 -10.33 0.24 -14.80
CA TYR A 204 -11.77 -0.03 -14.84
C TYR A 204 -12.57 1.16 -14.29
N ASP A 205 -13.87 1.17 -14.58
CA ASP A 205 -14.84 2.09 -13.99
C ASP A 205 -16.09 1.33 -13.51
N LYS A 206 -17.09 2.04 -13.03
CA LYS A 206 -18.37 1.45 -12.60
C LYS A 206 -19.15 0.73 -13.69
N ASN A 207 -18.78 0.87 -14.95
CA ASN A 207 -19.52 0.30 -16.09
C ASN A 207 -18.76 -0.86 -16.73
N LYS A 208 -17.42 -0.73 -16.90
CA LYS A 208 -16.62 -1.67 -17.69
C LYS A 208 -15.16 -1.76 -17.25
N ILE A 209 -14.51 -2.83 -17.64
CA ILE A 209 -13.06 -2.96 -17.67
C ILE A 209 -12.57 -2.24 -18.94
N ILE A 210 -11.66 -1.30 -18.77
CA ILE A 210 -11.14 -0.48 -19.87
C ILE A 210 -9.96 -1.20 -20.55
N GLY A 211 -9.06 -1.79 -19.76
CA GLY A 211 -7.98 -2.60 -20.29
C GLY A 211 -6.68 -2.51 -19.49
N PRO A 212 -5.66 -3.25 -19.93
CA PRO A 212 -4.34 -3.18 -19.32
C PRO A 212 -3.63 -1.89 -19.70
N ILE A 213 -2.93 -1.31 -18.72
CA ILE A 213 -2.09 -0.13 -18.87
C ILE A 213 -0.72 -0.43 -18.24
N PRO A 214 0.40 -0.11 -18.87
CA PRO A 214 1.71 -0.22 -18.27
C PRO A 214 1.81 0.61 -16.99
N TRP A 215 2.53 0.11 -15.99
CA TRP A 215 2.71 0.81 -14.72
C TRP A 215 3.31 2.20 -14.91
N GLU A 216 4.29 2.29 -15.78
CA GLU A 216 5.06 3.51 -16.08
C GLU A 216 4.21 4.62 -16.70
N TYR A 217 3.10 4.25 -17.33
CA TYR A 217 2.18 5.24 -17.94
C TYR A 217 1.47 6.11 -16.88
N ILE A 218 1.21 5.54 -15.72
CA ILE A 218 0.48 6.21 -14.60
C ILE A 218 1.48 6.81 -13.60
N PHE A 219 2.56 6.10 -13.30
CA PHE A 219 3.48 6.40 -12.19
C PHE A 219 4.93 6.64 -12.65
N SER A 220 5.15 7.14 -13.87
CA SER A 220 6.49 7.55 -14.27
C SER A 220 6.93 8.79 -13.49
N SER A 221 8.14 8.75 -12.96
CA SER A 221 8.78 9.82 -12.18
C SER A 221 9.10 11.11 -13.00
N ASN A 222 8.58 11.22 -14.22
CA ASN A 222 8.80 12.33 -15.13
C ASN A 222 7.47 12.88 -15.64
N LYS A 223 6.72 13.53 -14.76
CA LYS A 223 5.68 14.50 -15.17
C LYS A 223 5.92 15.79 -14.43
#